data_96034a6801dee6b0b9bba4658c641614
#
_entry.id   96034a6801dee6b0b9bba4658c641614
#
_cell.length_a   1.000
_cell.length_b   1.000
_cell.length_c   1.000
_cell.angle_alpha   90.00
_cell.angle_beta   90.00
_cell.angle_gamma   90.00
#
_symmetry.space_group_name_H-M   'P 1'
#
loop_
_entity.id
_entity.type
_entity.pdbx_description
1 polymer ?
#
loop_
_entity_poly.entity_id
_entity_poly.type
_entity_poly.pdbx_seq_one_letter_code
_entity_poly.pdbx_strand_id
1 'polypeptide(L)'
;MDKIAIEKEARRLQSEIWSRRVLRYPFGVPGIPTLFNPRNVAEHCDLYFDARDRLGTDYQGGGEAAGLWQRDRSTVVISTRYPFEVQQFTAAHEIGHFILHPHVGDRTLHRELPQNGHRSSRPPIEQEADYFAACLLMPRKAVVNEFSTRFACKHPLVLNETVAYHLGSDGGTMFSQPRRSLLFAQAVARADHFDRLKFKSLTGFFGVSSFAMAIRLEELDLVASYLNT
;
A
#
# COMPACT_ATOMS: atom_id res chain seq x y z
N MET A 1 10.77 0.92 -15.11
CA MET A 1 10.22 0.08 -14.02
C MET A 1 9.55 -1.16 -14.59
N ASP A 2 10.02 -2.33 -14.24
CA ASP A 2 9.40 -3.62 -14.60
C ASP A 2 8.41 -4.05 -13.51
N LYS A 3 7.15 -3.65 -13.66
CA LYS A 3 6.08 -3.94 -12.70
C LYS A 3 5.86 -5.45 -12.50
N ILE A 4 6.04 -6.26 -13.56
CA ILE A 4 5.82 -7.71 -13.51
C ILE A 4 6.88 -8.37 -12.63
N ALA A 5 8.15 -8.01 -12.82
CA ALA A 5 9.25 -8.51 -12.00
C ALA A 5 9.08 -8.11 -10.53
N ILE A 6 8.74 -6.86 -10.24
CA ILE A 6 8.52 -6.37 -8.86
C ILE A 6 7.35 -7.11 -8.19
N GLU A 7 6.21 -7.25 -8.87
CA GLU A 7 5.07 -8.00 -8.32
C GLU A 7 5.42 -9.48 -8.09
N LYS A 8 6.27 -10.08 -8.93
CA LYS A 8 6.77 -11.45 -8.76
C LYS A 8 7.60 -11.57 -7.48
N GLU A 9 8.51 -10.61 -7.21
CA GLU A 9 9.31 -10.61 -5.98
C GLU A 9 8.45 -10.43 -4.72
N ALA A 10 7.49 -9.50 -4.73
CA ALA A 10 6.54 -9.35 -3.63
C ALA A 10 5.74 -10.64 -3.38
N ARG A 11 5.28 -11.31 -4.44
CA ARG A 11 4.56 -12.60 -4.33
C ARG A 11 5.45 -13.73 -3.86
N ARG A 12 6.72 -13.77 -4.25
CA ARG A 12 7.69 -14.75 -3.75
C ARG A 12 7.80 -14.65 -2.24
N LEU A 13 8.04 -13.44 -1.73
CA LEU A 13 8.16 -13.16 -0.29
C LEU A 13 6.86 -13.52 0.46
N GLN A 14 5.70 -13.13 -0.07
CA GLN A 14 4.40 -13.50 0.50
C GLN A 14 4.21 -15.01 0.55
N SER A 15 4.63 -15.75 -0.47
CA SER A 15 4.53 -17.22 -0.53
C SER A 15 5.42 -17.89 0.50
N GLU A 16 6.63 -17.38 0.73
CA GLU A 16 7.55 -17.87 1.75
C GLU A 16 6.99 -17.67 3.15
N ILE A 17 6.48 -16.47 3.46
CA ILE A 17 5.82 -16.17 4.74
C ILE A 17 4.58 -17.06 4.93
N TRP A 18 3.76 -17.19 3.88
CA TRP A 18 2.56 -18.02 3.90
C TRP A 18 2.86 -19.49 4.16
N SER A 19 3.91 -20.04 3.57
CA SER A 19 4.29 -21.45 3.76
C SER A 19 4.68 -21.76 5.22
N ARG A 20 5.24 -20.79 5.93
CA ARG A 20 5.68 -20.91 7.33
C ARG A 20 4.62 -20.49 8.35
N ARG A 21 3.43 -20.03 7.92
CA ARG A 21 2.43 -19.40 8.79
C ARG A 21 1.94 -20.30 9.94
N VAL A 22 1.74 -21.59 9.67
CA VAL A 22 1.25 -22.54 10.69
C VAL A 22 2.32 -22.79 11.76
N LEU A 23 3.57 -22.91 11.35
CA LEU A 23 4.69 -23.07 12.27
C LEU A 23 4.89 -21.82 13.14
N ARG A 24 4.77 -20.64 12.54
CA ARG A 24 4.95 -19.36 13.24
C ARG A 24 3.77 -19.01 14.16
N TYR A 25 2.57 -19.43 13.80
CA TYR A 25 1.35 -19.14 14.54
C TYR A 25 0.58 -20.43 14.90
N PRO A 26 1.11 -21.26 15.81
CA PRO A 26 0.52 -22.57 16.12
C PRO A 26 -0.86 -22.48 16.78
N PHE A 27 -1.19 -21.34 17.39
CA PHE A 27 -2.47 -21.09 18.06
C PHE A 27 -3.52 -20.39 17.20
N GLY A 28 -3.22 -20.13 15.93
CA GLY A 28 -4.14 -19.51 14.99
C GLY A 28 -3.42 -18.56 14.02
N VAL A 29 -3.61 -18.80 12.73
CA VAL A 29 -3.01 -17.99 11.68
C VAL A 29 -3.73 -16.66 11.59
N PRO A 30 -3.05 -15.51 11.71
CA PRO A 30 -3.67 -14.20 11.59
C PRO A 30 -4.13 -13.94 10.15
N GLY A 31 -5.00 -12.94 9.98
CA GLY A 31 -5.41 -12.46 8.66
C GLY A 31 -4.26 -11.88 7.84
N ILE A 32 -4.47 -11.79 6.54
CA ILE A 32 -3.47 -11.32 5.56
C ILE A 32 -2.79 -10.01 5.95
N PRO A 33 -3.51 -8.96 6.42
CA PRO A 33 -2.85 -7.70 6.77
C PRO A 33 -1.87 -7.82 7.95
N THR A 34 -2.17 -8.68 8.91
CA THR A 34 -1.26 -8.96 10.04
C THR A 34 -0.09 -9.83 9.60
N LEU A 35 -0.36 -10.84 8.77
CA LEU A 35 0.66 -11.76 8.28
C LEU A 35 1.74 -11.03 7.46
N PHE A 36 1.32 -10.08 6.62
CA PHE A 36 2.22 -9.28 5.78
C PHE A 36 2.50 -7.89 6.36
N ASN A 37 2.29 -7.70 7.66
CA ASN A 37 2.73 -6.48 8.33
C ASN A 37 4.25 -6.31 8.17
N PRO A 38 4.76 -5.12 7.82
CA PRO A 38 6.17 -4.91 7.54
C PRO A 38 7.12 -5.32 8.65
N ARG A 39 6.72 -5.23 9.93
CA ARG A 39 7.52 -5.74 11.04
C ARG A 39 7.71 -7.26 10.94
N ASN A 40 6.63 -8.00 10.64
CA ASN A 40 6.70 -9.45 10.47
C ASN A 40 7.50 -9.84 9.23
N VAL A 41 7.42 -9.03 8.17
CA VAL A 41 8.18 -9.22 6.94
C VAL A 41 9.66 -8.93 7.16
N ALA A 42 10.00 -7.86 7.87
CA ALA A 42 11.37 -7.54 8.24
C ALA A 42 12.02 -8.68 9.04
N GLU A 43 11.31 -9.18 10.07
CA GLU A 43 11.77 -10.33 10.85
C GLU A 43 11.96 -11.61 10.00
N HIS A 44 11.09 -11.85 9.01
CA HIS A 44 11.26 -12.96 8.06
C HIS A 44 12.50 -12.80 7.18
N CYS A 45 12.89 -11.58 6.90
CA CYS A 45 14.08 -11.22 6.10
C CYS A 45 15.35 -11.06 6.95
N ASP A 46 15.34 -11.42 8.23
CA ASP A 46 16.44 -11.22 9.19
C ASP A 46 16.85 -9.74 9.31
N LEU A 47 15.88 -8.82 9.17
CA LEU A 47 16.08 -7.39 9.34
C LEU A 47 15.63 -6.94 10.72
N TYR A 48 16.38 -6.04 11.32
CA TYR A 48 15.93 -5.30 12.50
C TYR A 48 14.90 -4.26 12.11
N PHE A 49 13.92 -4.06 12.99
CA PHE A 49 12.86 -3.08 12.81
C PHE A 49 12.86 -2.11 13.99
N ASP A 50 13.16 -0.84 13.71
CA ASP A 50 13.25 0.20 14.71
C ASP A 50 12.22 1.32 14.43
N ALA A 51 11.46 1.70 15.45
CA ALA A 51 10.45 2.74 15.37
C ALA A 51 10.80 3.87 16.34
N ARG A 52 11.06 5.07 15.81
CA ARG A 52 11.54 6.23 16.58
C ARG A 52 10.66 7.44 16.36
N ASP A 53 10.56 8.29 17.35
CA ASP A 53 9.87 9.59 17.20
C ASP A 53 10.57 10.46 16.15
N ARG A 54 11.91 10.52 16.16
CA ARG A 54 12.72 11.25 15.18
C ARG A 54 13.83 10.35 14.62
N LEU A 55 14.07 10.47 13.32
CA LEU A 55 15.09 9.67 12.64
C LEU A 55 16.53 10.19 12.87
N GLY A 56 16.67 11.32 13.56
CA GLY A 56 17.97 11.89 13.94
C GLY A 56 18.67 12.69 12.82
N THR A 57 19.94 13.03 13.08
CA THR A 57 20.81 13.82 12.17
C THR A 57 21.41 12.99 11.04
N ASP A 58 21.10 11.72 10.96
CA ASP A 58 21.59 10.83 9.88
C ASP A 58 21.00 11.19 8.51
N TYR A 59 20.04 12.14 8.51
CA TYR A 59 19.41 12.67 7.33
C TYR A 59 19.99 14.04 6.95
N GLN A 60 20.69 14.09 5.80
CA GLN A 60 21.27 15.33 5.26
C GLN A 60 20.33 16.09 4.31
N GLY A 61 19.07 15.65 4.15
CA GLY A 61 18.05 16.31 3.33
C GLY A 61 17.31 17.40 4.09
N GLY A 62 16.79 18.40 3.37
CA GLY A 62 16.09 19.56 3.96
C GLY A 62 14.65 19.28 4.44
N GLY A 63 14.18 18.03 4.44
CA GLY A 63 12.85 17.59 4.87
C GLY A 63 12.88 16.54 5.99
N GLU A 64 11.74 16.27 6.64
CA GLU A 64 11.63 15.14 7.58
C GLU A 64 11.46 13.84 6.79
N ALA A 65 12.43 12.91 6.92
CA ALA A 65 12.29 11.58 6.39
C ALA A 65 11.25 10.78 7.20
N ALA A 66 10.40 10.03 6.51
CA ALA A 66 9.41 9.16 7.16
C ALA A 66 10.00 7.80 7.53
N GLY A 67 11.05 7.35 6.84
CA GLY A 67 11.78 6.12 7.08
C GLY A 67 13.12 6.11 6.37
N LEU A 68 13.94 5.15 6.73
CA LEU A 68 15.22 4.90 6.10
C LEU A 68 15.64 3.44 6.24
N TRP A 69 16.31 2.92 5.22
CA TRP A 69 17.00 1.64 5.23
C TRP A 69 18.48 1.83 5.59
N GLN A 70 18.88 1.37 6.78
CA GLN A 70 20.28 1.36 7.26
C GLN A 70 20.94 0.03 6.87
N ARG A 71 21.63 0.02 5.76
CA ARG A 71 22.23 -1.19 5.19
C ARG A 71 23.30 -1.79 6.08
N ASP A 72 24.19 -0.96 6.64
CA ASP A 72 25.29 -1.35 7.53
C ASP A 72 24.81 -2.08 8.79
N ARG A 73 23.59 -1.79 9.22
CA ARG A 73 22.96 -2.36 10.42
C ARG A 73 21.83 -3.34 10.10
N SER A 74 21.54 -3.61 8.84
CA SER A 74 20.39 -4.40 8.42
C SER A 74 19.09 -3.98 9.12
N THR A 75 18.87 -2.64 9.24
CA THR A 75 17.78 -2.09 10.04
C THR A 75 16.86 -1.22 9.20
N VAL A 76 15.58 -1.53 9.24
CA VAL A 76 14.50 -0.64 8.76
C VAL A 76 14.10 0.29 9.90
N VAL A 77 14.29 1.59 9.73
CA VAL A 77 13.94 2.61 10.71
C VAL A 77 12.75 3.43 10.19
N ILE A 78 11.73 3.62 11.01
CA ILE A 78 10.56 4.42 10.66
C ILE A 78 10.27 5.48 11.71
N SER A 79 9.70 6.62 11.28
CA SER A 79 9.23 7.67 12.18
C SER A 79 7.82 7.37 12.67
N THR A 80 7.62 7.38 13.99
CA THR A 80 6.31 7.21 14.63
C THR A 80 5.46 8.48 14.64
N ARG A 81 5.99 9.61 14.13
CA ARG A 81 5.28 10.89 14.04
C ARG A 81 4.17 10.89 12.98
N TYR A 82 4.24 9.95 12.05
CA TYR A 82 3.27 9.83 10.97
C TYR A 82 2.13 8.88 11.33
N PRO A 83 0.95 9.02 10.69
CA PRO A 83 -0.16 8.09 10.86
C PRO A 83 0.24 6.65 10.59
N PHE A 84 -0.45 5.70 11.21
CA PHE A 84 -0.12 4.28 11.14
C PHE A 84 0.00 3.74 9.69
N GLU A 85 -0.92 4.13 8.82
CA GLU A 85 -0.92 3.73 7.41
C GLU A 85 0.28 4.27 6.63
N VAL A 86 0.80 5.45 7.02
CA VAL A 86 2.04 6.01 6.46
C VAL A 86 3.25 5.23 6.96
N GLN A 87 3.29 4.91 8.26
CA GLN A 87 4.35 4.09 8.85
C GLN A 87 4.42 2.72 8.18
N GLN A 88 3.27 2.05 7.98
CA GLN A 88 3.19 0.74 7.31
C GLN A 88 3.72 0.81 5.88
N PHE A 89 3.27 1.80 5.11
CA PHE A 89 3.70 1.94 3.72
C PHE A 89 5.19 2.30 3.63
N THR A 90 5.67 3.16 4.51
CA THR A 90 7.09 3.52 4.59
C THR A 90 7.95 2.30 4.90
N ALA A 91 7.60 1.52 5.92
CA ALA A 91 8.35 0.32 6.26
C ALA A 91 8.38 -0.71 5.12
N ALA A 92 7.25 -0.93 4.43
CA ALA A 92 7.20 -1.80 3.26
C ALA A 92 8.04 -1.27 2.10
N HIS A 93 8.14 0.05 1.92
CA HIS A 93 8.99 0.71 0.94
C HIS A 93 10.49 0.48 1.23
N GLU A 94 10.92 0.64 2.49
CA GLU A 94 12.31 0.38 2.89
C GLU A 94 12.69 -1.11 2.70
N ILE A 95 11.77 -2.04 2.97
CA ILE A 95 11.94 -3.45 2.63
C ILE A 95 12.05 -3.64 1.12
N GLY A 96 11.30 -2.85 0.34
CA GLY A 96 11.41 -2.83 -1.13
C GLY A 96 12.82 -2.49 -1.59
N HIS A 97 13.47 -1.51 -0.99
CA HIS A 97 14.87 -1.18 -1.27
C HIS A 97 15.81 -2.34 -0.92
N PHE A 98 15.60 -3.01 0.20
CA PHE A 98 16.37 -4.19 0.56
C PHE A 98 16.27 -5.31 -0.48
N ILE A 99 15.06 -5.61 -0.95
CA ILE A 99 14.80 -6.74 -1.86
C ILE A 99 15.21 -6.41 -3.30
N LEU A 100 14.88 -5.22 -3.80
CA LEU A 100 15.02 -4.88 -5.21
C LEU A 100 16.38 -4.27 -5.55
N HIS A 101 17.01 -3.59 -4.59
CA HIS A 101 18.18 -2.75 -4.82
C HIS A 101 19.40 -3.16 -3.98
N PRO A 102 19.76 -4.46 -3.90
CA PRO A 102 20.82 -4.93 -3.03
C PRO A 102 22.21 -4.35 -3.37
N HIS A 103 22.40 -3.88 -4.61
CA HIS A 103 23.70 -3.38 -5.11
C HIS A 103 23.78 -1.86 -5.23
N VAL A 104 22.72 -1.13 -4.87
CA VAL A 104 22.78 0.33 -4.87
C VAL A 104 23.58 0.80 -3.65
N GLY A 105 24.76 1.35 -3.93
CA GLY A 105 25.85 1.65 -2.97
C GLY A 105 25.45 2.29 -1.64
N ASP A 106 26.44 2.61 -0.77
CA ASP A 106 26.29 3.03 0.64
C ASP A 106 25.46 4.29 0.92
N ARG A 107 24.68 4.76 -0.03
CA ARG A 107 23.73 5.86 0.20
C ARG A 107 22.55 5.33 0.99
N THR A 108 22.40 5.84 2.19
CA THR A 108 21.17 5.70 2.96
C THR A 108 20.04 6.20 2.09
N LEU A 109 19.14 5.30 1.69
CA LEU A 109 17.93 5.66 0.94
C LEU A 109 16.92 6.17 1.95
N HIS A 110 16.26 7.28 1.63
CA HIS A 110 15.29 7.92 2.52
C HIS A 110 13.96 8.07 1.82
N ARG A 111 12.90 7.74 2.51
CA ARG A 111 11.59 8.08 2.04
C ARG A 111 11.19 9.47 2.51
N GLU A 112 11.21 10.43 1.61
CA GLU A 112 10.51 11.70 1.78
C GLU A 112 9.04 11.53 1.42
N LEU A 113 8.13 12.08 2.23
CA LEU A 113 6.73 12.15 1.85
C LEU A 113 6.58 13.14 0.69
N PRO A 114 5.81 12.78 -0.36
CA PRO A 114 5.58 13.71 -1.47
C PRO A 114 4.87 14.96 -0.96
N GLN A 115 5.56 16.10 -0.95
CA GLN A 115 4.99 17.36 -0.48
C GLN A 115 3.86 17.88 -1.39
N ASN A 116 3.76 17.44 -2.67
CA ASN A 116 2.80 17.96 -3.64
C ASN A 116 2.17 16.92 -4.57
N GLY A 117 2.11 15.65 -4.21
CA GLY A 117 1.37 14.64 -4.97
C GLY A 117 1.91 14.29 -6.38
N HIS A 118 3.04 14.83 -6.80
CA HIS A 118 3.64 14.55 -8.11
C HIS A 118 4.56 13.31 -8.03
N ARG A 119 4.02 12.14 -8.40
CA ARG A 119 4.78 10.89 -8.51
C ARG A 119 5.77 10.85 -9.69
N SER A 120 5.51 11.62 -10.74
CA SER A 120 6.28 11.56 -11.99
C SER A 120 7.70 12.11 -11.92
N SER A 121 8.04 12.85 -10.86
CA SER A 121 9.37 13.42 -10.66
C SER A 121 10.30 12.60 -9.74
N ARG A 122 9.80 11.49 -9.18
CA ARG A 122 10.62 10.65 -8.28
C ARG A 122 11.58 9.76 -9.06
N PRO A 123 12.79 9.51 -8.55
CA PRO A 123 13.73 8.58 -9.17
C PRO A 123 13.09 7.20 -9.42
N PRO A 124 13.46 6.48 -10.50
CA PRO A 124 12.92 5.16 -10.79
C PRO A 124 13.00 4.18 -9.63
N ILE A 125 14.11 4.18 -8.90
CA ILE A 125 14.36 3.33 -7.73
C ILE A 125 13.30 3.54 -6.62
N GLU A 126 12.88 4.80 -6.40
CA GLU A 126 11.84 5.13 -5.43
C GLU A 126 10.46 4.67 -5.90
N GLN A 127 10.20 4.80 -7.22
CA GLN A 127 8.95 4.32 -7.81
C GLN A 127 8.83 2.78 -7.73
N GLU A 128 9.95 2.07 -7.88
CA GLU A 128 10.02 0.61 -7.77
C GLU A 128 9.77 0.16 -6.33
N ALA A 129 10.36 0.82 -5.35
CA ALA A 129 10.10 0.56 -3.94
C ALA A 129 8.65 0.88 -3.53
N ASP A 130 8.07 2.00 -4.02
CA ASP A 130 6.65 2.32 -3.82
C ASP A 130 5.73 1.23 -4.40
N TYR A 131 6.05 0.73 -5.60
CA TYR A 131 5.25 -0.32 -6.24
C TYR A 131 5.36 -1.66 -5.51
N PHE A 132 6.57 -2.01 -5.05
CA PHE A 132 6.79 -3.18 -4.21
C PHE A 132 5.98 -3.09 -2.91
N ALA A 133 6.03 -1.95 -2.21
CA ALA A 133 5.25 -1.71 -0.99
C ALA A 133 3.75 -1.90 -1.23
N ALA A 134 3.22 -1.35 -2.33
CA ALA A 134 1.82 -1.54 -2.70
C ALA A 134 1.49 -3.02 -2.95
N CYS A 135 2.34 -3.77 -3.66
CA CYS A 135 2.14 -5.19 -3.91
C CYS A 135 2.21 -6.03 -2.64
N LEU A 136 3.15 -5.70 -1.73
CA LEU A 136 3.35 -6.41 -0.46
C LEU A 136 2.15 -6.24 0.48
N LEU A 137 1.72 -5.00 0.70
CA LEU A 137 0.64 -4.67 1.64
C LEU A 137 -0.74 -5.00 1.10
N MET A 138 -0.91 -4.93 -0.23
CA MET A 138 -2.18 -5.13 -0.94
C MET A 138 -2.04 -6.22 -2.00
N PRO A 139 -1.89 -7.51 -1.58
CA PRO A 139 -1.75 -8.63 -2.51
C PRO A 139 -2.94 -8.69 -3.48
N ARG A 140 -2.69 -8.80 -4.78
CA ARG A 140 -3.73 -8.81 -5.83
C ARG A 140 -4.93 -9.70 -5.48
N LYS A 141 -4.69 -10.97 -5.14
CA LYS A 141 -5.76 -11.92 -4.82
C LYS A 141 -6.59 -11.48 -3.61
N ALA A 142 -5.92 -10.96 -2.58
CA ALA A 142 -6.61 -10.50 -1.37
C ALA A 142 -7.47 -9.27 -1.66
N VAL A 143 -6.93 -8.29 -2.41
CA VAL A 143 -7.70 -7.09 -2.78
C VAL A 143 -8.91 -7.44 -3.63
N VAL A 144 -8.75 -8.31 -4.65
CA VAL A 144 -9.85 -8.76 -5.50
C VAL A 144 -10.94 -9.47 -4.67
N ASN A 145 -10.56 -10.38 -3.76
CA ASN A 145 -11.53 -11.10 -2.92
C ASN A 145 -12.27 -10.15 -1.98
N GLU A 146 -11.54 -9.27 -1.28
CA GLU A 146 -12.12 -8.31 -0.34
C GLU A 146 -13.02 -7.29 -1.05
N PHE A 147 -12.64 -6.86 -2.25
CA PHE A 147 -13.45 -6.00 -3.11
C PHE A 147 -14.76 -6.71 -3.53
N SER A 148 -14.65 -7.90 -4.10
CA SER A 148 -15.82 -8.65 -4.58
C SER A 148 -16.81 -8.98 -3.45
N THR A 149 -16.30 -9.28 -2.25
CA THR A 149 -17.12 -9.56 -1.07
C THR A 149 -17.90 -8.33 -0.62
N ARG A 150 -17.31 -7.12 -0.67
CA ARG A 150 -17.92 -5.88 -0.19
C ARG A 150 -18.93 -5.30 -1.17
N PHE A 151 -18.57 -5.31 -2.44
CA PHE A 151 -19.36 -4.63 -3.47
C PHE A 151 -20.30 -5.57 -4.24
N ALA A 152 -20.24 -6.90 -3.96
CA ALA A 152 -21.11 -7.94 -4.56
C ALA A 152 -21.19 -7.83 -6.10
N CYS A 153 -20.14 -7.34 -6.75
CA CYS A 153 -20.12 -7.11 -8.19
C CYS A 153 -18.94 -7.80 -8.88
N LYS A 154 -19.14 -8.10 -10.16
CA LYS A 154 -18.03 -8.37 -11.06
C LYS A 154 -17.34 -7.03 -11.35
N HIS A 155 -16.05 -6.98 -11.15
CA HIS A 155 -15.26 -5.78 -11.48
C HIS A 155 -15.18 -5.57 -13.01
N PRO A 156 -14.96 -4.34 -13.46
CA PRO A 156 -14.83 -3.12 -12.67
C PRO A 156 -16.19 -2.61 -12.13
N LEU A 157 -16.15 -1.99 -10.93
CA LEU A 157 -17.24 -1.15 -10.45
C LEU A 157 -17.17 0.16 -11.24
N VAL A 158 -18.23 0.45 -11.99
CA VAL A 158 -18.28 1.62 -12.87
C VAL A 158 -19.03 2.76 -12.20
N LEU A 159 -18.42 3.95 -12.19
CA LEU A 159 -19.06 5.15 -11.66
C LEU A 159 -20.33 5.49 -12.44
N ASN A 160 -21.46 5.46 -11.79
CA ASN A 160 -22.76 5.95 -12.24
C ASN A 160 -23.55 6.50 -11.05
N GLU A 161 -24.74 7.08 -11.30
CA GLU A 161 -25.55 7.70 -10.26
C GLU A 161 -25.93 6.72 -9.15
N THR A 162 -26.27 5.49 -9.49
CA THR A 162 -26.63 4.43 -8.52
C THR A 162 -25.45 4.09 -7.63
N VAL A 163 -24.26 3.88 -8.21
CA VAL A 163 -23.04 3.58 -7.45
C VAL A 163 -22.66 4.76 -6.57
N ALA A 164 -22.74 6.00 -7.08
CA ALA A 164 -22.45 7.20 -6.29
C ALA A 164 -23.42 7.32 -5.10
N TYR A 165 -24.70 7.06 -5.30
CA TYR A 165 -25.72 7.04 -4.24
C TYR A 165 -25.40 5.98 -3.17
N HIS A 166 -25.06 4.76 -3.56
CA HIS A 166 -24.71 3.68 -2.62
C HIS A 166 -23.41 3.92 -1.85
N LEU A 167 -22.53 4.75 -2.37
CA LEU A 167 -21.32 5.19 -1.67
C LEU A 167 -21.58 6.39 -0.73
N GLY A 168 -22.82 6.86 -0.61
CA GLY A 168 -23.16 8.03 0.19
C GLY A 168 -22.54 9.34 -0.33
N SER A 169 -22.15 9.36 -1.61
CA SER A 169 -21.51 10.51 -2.25
C SER A 169 -22.56 11.34 -2.99
N ASP A 170 -22.39 12.67 -2.95
CA ASP A 170 -23.09 13.54 -3.89
C ASP A 170 -22.52 13.31 -5.30
N GLY A 171 -23.27 12.57 -6.12
CA GLY A 171 -22.90 12.21 -7.48
C GLY A 171 -22.51 13.43 -8.30
N GLY A 172 -23.21 14.55 -8.16
CA GLY A 172 -22.91 15.79 -8.87
C GLY A 172 -21.49 16.29 -8.64
N THR A 173 -21.02 16.28 -7.41
CA THR A 173 -19.67 16.70 -7.04
C THR A 173 -18.60 15.76 -7.61
N MET A 174 -18.86 14.47 -7.61
CA MET A 174 -17.91 13.47 -8.10
C MET A 174 -17.76 13.50 -9.63
N PHE A 175 -18.85 13.72 -10.37
CA PHE A 175 -18.85 13.77 -11.83
C PHE A 175 -18.20 15.03 -12.42
N SER A 176 -18.19 16.15 -11.69
CA SER A 176 -17.69 17.45 -12.17
C SER A 176 -16.20 17.68 -11.92
N GLN A 177 -15.53 16.81 -11.16
CA GLN A 177 -14.13 17.05 -10.75
C GLN A 177 -13.09 16.59 -11.80
N PRO A 178 -11.97 17.32 -11.98
CA PRO A 178 -10.93 16.98 -12.96
C PRO A 178 -10.23 15.65 -12.71
N ARG A 179 -10.23 15.09 -11.53
CA ARG A 179 -9.60 13.81 -11.19
C ARG A 179 -10.62 12.79 -10.71
N ARG A 180 -11.78 12.77 -11.35
CA ARG A 180 -12.91 11.92 -10.92
C ARG A 180 -12.59 10.44 -10.77
N SER A 181 -11.71 9.85 -11.61
CA SER A 181 -11.31 8.46 -11.48
C SER A 181 -10.67 8.20 -10.11
N LEU A 182 -9.67 9.01 -9.74
CA LEU A 182 -8.99 8.88 -8.45
C LEU A 182 -9.91 9.18 -7.27
N LEU A 183 -10.77 10.20 -7.37
CA LEU A 183 -11.75 10.52 -6.32
C LEU A 183 -12.76 9.39 -6.13
N PHE A 184 -13.24 8.81 -7.21
CA PHE A 184 -14.11 7.63 -7.18
C PHE A 184 -13.42 6.43 -6.52
N ALA A 185 -12.19 6.11 -6.97
CA ALA A 185 -11.40 5.03 -6.38
C ALA A 185 -11.13 5.27 -4.88
N GLN A 186 -10.90 6.51 -4.45
CA GLN A 186 -10.76 6.86 -3.03
C GLN A 186 -12.08 6.71 -2.25
N ALA A 187 -13.22 7.05 -2.85
CA ALA A 187 -14.52 6.84 -2.23
C ALA A 187 -14.78 5.34 -2.02
N VAL A 188 -14.55 4.51 -3.04
CA VAL A 188 -14.64 3.05 -2.96
C VAL A 188 -13.68 2.49 -1.89
N ALA A 189 -12.44 2.97 -1.85
CA ALA A 189 -11.43 2.53 -0.88
C ALA A 189 -11.85 2.79 0.58
N ARG A 190 -12.55 3.90 0.84
CA ARG A 190 -12.99 4.31 2.18
C ARG A 190 -14.38 3.82 2.55
N ALA A 191 -15.17 3.32 1.58
CA ALA A 191 -16.53 2.89 1.84
C ALA A 191 -16.58 1.84 2.96
N ASP A 192 -17.44 2.07 3.94
CA ASP A 192 -17.75 1.15 5.04
C ASP A 192 -19.15 0.55 4.91
N HIS A 193 -19.85 0.90 3.84
CA HIS A 193 -21.14 0.35 3.45
C HIS A 193 -21.32 0.43 1.92
N PHE A 194 -22.14 -0.44 1.38
CA PHE A 194 -22.59 -0.43 0.00
C PHE A 194 -23.88 -1.26 -0.11
N ASP A 195 -24.90 -0.75 -0.81
CA ASP A 195 -26.19 -1.42 -0.98
C ASP A 195 -26.73 -2.04 0.33
N ARG A 196 -26.85 -1.25 1.40
CA ARG A 196 -27.33 -1.63 2.76
C ARG A 196 -26.39 -2.60 3.52
N LEU A 197 -25.33 -3.10 2.93
CA LEU A 197 -24.34 -3.92 3.62
C LEU A 197 -23.31 -3.03 4.32
N LYS A 198 -23.05 -3.28 5.59
CA LYS A 198 -21.97 -2.65 6.36
C LYS A 198 -20.76 -3.57 6.43
N PHE A 199 -19.57 -2.99 6.29
CA PHE A 199 -18.32 -3.74 6.33
C PHE A 199 -17.16 -2.84 6.78
N LYS A 200 -16.02 -3.44 7.10
CA LYS A 200 -14.79 -2.69 7.30
C LYS A 200 -14.26 -2.22 5.95
N SER A 201 -13.96 -0.92 5.79
CA SER A 201 -13.43 -0.37 4.55
C SER A 201 -12.17 -1.10 4.08
N LEU A 202 -11.87 -1.06 2.78
CA LEU A 202 -10.63 -1.64 2.24
C LEU A 202 -9.40 -0.99 2.86
N THR A 203 -9.40 0.34 3.03
CA THR A 203 -8.31 1.06 3.71
C THR A 203 -8.10 0.57 5.13
N GLY A 204 -9.19 0.46 5.90
CA GLY A 204 -9.14 -0.03 7.27
C GLY A 204 -8.75 -1.50 7.37
N PHE A 205 -9.17 -2.34 6.40
CA PHE A 205 -8.81 -3.76 6.37
C PHE A 205 -7.30 -3.95 6.11
N PHE A 206 -6.75 -3.29 5.08
CA PHE A 206 -5.33 -3.43 4.69
C PHE A 206 -4.38 -2.51 5.48
N GLY A 207 -4.88 -1.56 6.27
CA GLY A 207 -4.05 -0.63 7.04
C GLY A 207 -3.23 0.32 6.16
N VAL A 208 -3.82 0.79 5.05
CA VAL A 208 -3.19 1.68 4.07
C VAL A 208 -4.01 2.95 3.85
N SER A 209 -3.38 4.01 3.35
CA SER A 209 -4.08 5.25 3.03
C SER A 209 -5.09 5.06 1.89
N SER A 210 -6.13 5.91 1.86
CA SER A 210 -7.12 5.89 0.78
C SER A 210 -6.50 6.18 -0.58
N PHE A 211 -5.43 6.97 -0.61
CA PHE A 211 -4.70 7.25 -1.84
C PHE A 211 -3.94 6.03 -2.37
N ALA A 212 -3.24 5.29 -1.49
CA ALA A 212 -2.53 4.08 -1.88
C ALA A 212 -3.50 2.98 -2.35
N MET A 213 -4.62 2.79 -1.62
CA MET A 213 -5.65 1.83 -2.01
C MET A 213 -6.32 2.21 -3.33
N ALA A 214 -6.63 3.50 -3.55
CA ALA A 214 -7.24 3.97 -4.79
C ALA A 214 -6.37 3.65 -6.01
N ILE A 215 -5.07 3.94 -5.93
CA ILE A 215 -4.14 3.59 -7.00
C ILE A 215 -4.11 2.09 -7.23
N ARG A 216 -4.12 1.28 -6.15
CA ARG A 216 -4.13 -0.17 -6.27
C ARG A 216 -5.41 -0.69 -6.93
N LEU A 217 -6.58 -0.11 -6.63
CA LEU A 217 -7.85 -0.46 -7.27
C LEU A 217 -7.84 -0.15 -8.77
N GLU A 218 -7.27 1.01 -9.18
CA GLU A 218 -7.08 1.36 -10.60
C GLU A 218 -6.09 0.40 -11.29
N GLU A 219 -4.95 0.09 -10.66
CA GLU A 219 -3.96 -0.85 -11.21
C GLU A 219 -4.50 -2.28 -11.39
N LEU A 220 -5.49 -2.66 -10.62
CA LEU A 220 -6.14 -3.97 -10.68
C LEU A 220 -7.38 -3.99 -11.56
N ASP A 221 -7.72 -2.88 -12.22
CA ASP A 221 -8.93 -2.71 -13.03
C ASP A 221 -10.22 -3.04 -12.28
N LEU A 222 -10.25 -2.72 -10.96
CA LEU A 222 -11.43 -2.97 -10.12
C LEU A 222 -12.44 -1.83 -10.14
N VAL A 223 -12.02 -0.64 -10.53
CA VAL A 223 -12.85 0.56 -10.63
C VAL A 223 -12.64 1.25 -11.97
N ALA A 224 -13.70 1.81 -12.53
CA ALA A 224 -13.63 2.59 -13.76
C ALA A 224 -14.57 3.81 -13.67
N SER A 225 -14.11 4.96 -14.15
CA SER A 225 -14.95 6.17 -14.22
C SER A 225 -15.84 6.22 -15.48
N TYR A 226 -15.59 5.31 -16.44
CA TYR A 226 -16.39 5.09 -17.65
C TYR A 226 -16.35 3.62 -18.04
N LEU A 227 -17.41 3.15 -18.73
CA LEU A 227 -17.29 1.97 -19.56
C LEU A 227 -16.41 2.36 -20.76
N ASN A 228 -15.25 1.73 -20.93
CA ASN A 228 -14.54 1.76 -22.20
C ASN A 228 -15.43 1.00 -23.19
N THR A 229 -16.20 1.75 -23.98
CA THR A 229 -16.97 1.22 -25.13
C THR A 229 -16.02 0.95 -26.28
#